data_726604f43d65633458191e8e41bf5185
#
_entry.id   726604f43d65633458191e8e41bf5185
#
_cell.length_a   1.000
_cell.length_b   1.000
_cell.length_c   1.000
_cell.angle_alpha   90.00
_cell.angle_beta   90.00
_cell.angle_gamma   90.00
#
_symmetry.space_group_name_H-M   'P 1'
#
loop_
_entity.id
_entity.type
_entity.pdbx_description
1 polymer ?
#
loop_
_entity_poly.entity_id
_entity_poly.type
_entity_poly.pdbx_seq_one_letter_code
_entity_poly.pdbx_strand_id
1 'polypeptide(L)'
;AASGIQQLAELNKEQHLAISAEFDSLMGEYDVILMDTGAGIASNVTLFCASAHDIVVVISPEPTSLVDAYALMKVLFQNHNQKRFKVLENLLKSEKEAKAAYLNLSAVVDNYFPSISVNYIGYILFDEHMTKAIRMQKPLAECYPYSKGSKCFAKLADKIAGWKSVEHSSFNL
;
A
#
# COMPACT_ATOMS: atom_id res chain seq x y z
N ALA A 1 -1.43 -20.52 -3.95
CA ALA A 1 -0.67 -19.30 -3.65
C ALA A 1 -0.59 -18.97 -2.14
N ALA A 2 -1.55 -19.41 -1.31
CA ALA A 2 -1.55 -19.09 0.13
C ALA A 2 -0.49 -19.87 0.96
N SER A 3 -0.03 -21.03 0.52
CA SER A 3 0.94 -21.86 1.25
C SER A 3 2.38 -21.31 1.25
N GLY A 4 2.74 -20.48 0.27
CA GLY A 4 4.06 -19.86 0.21
C GLY A 4 4.24 -18.71 1.22
N ILE A 5 3.14 -18.07 1.65
CA ILE A 5 3.19 -16.89 2.51
C ILE A 5 3.47 -17.27 3.98
N GLN A 6 3.04 -18.45 4.43
CA GLN A 6 3.38 -18.94 5.78
C GLN A 6 4.89 -19.22 5.93
N GLN A 7 5.55 -19.66 4.87
CA GLN A 7 7.01 -19.89 4.88
C GLN A 7 7.83 -18.59 4.93
N LEU A 8 7.30 -17.47 4.44
CA LEU A 8 7.97 -16.17 4.48
C LEU A 8 8.06 -15.58 5.90
N ALA A 9 7.19 -15.99 6.82
CA ALA A 9 7.23 -15.53 8.22
C ALA A 9 8.31 -16.21 9.06
N GLU A 10 8.91 -17.29 8.57
CA GLU A 10 9.93 -18.11 9.24
C GLU A 10 11.26 -18.17 8.48
N LEU A 11 11.51 -17.17 7.60
CA LEU A 11 12.74 -17.12 6.82
C LEU A 11 13.98 -17.05 7.73
N ASN A 12 14.96 -17.89 7.43
CA ASN A 12 16.28 -17.77 8.02
C ASN A 12 17.08 -16.64 7.35
N LYS A 13 18.24 -16.27 7.94
CA LYS A 13 19.10 -15.18 7.43
C LYS A 13 19.53 -15.36 5.96
N GLU A 14 19.78 -16.59 5.54
CA GLU A 14 20.23 -16.89 4.17
C GLU A 14 19.10 -16.66 3.16
N GLN A 15 17.87 -17.03 3.54
CA GLN A 15 16.68 -16.79 2.71
C GLN A 15 16.35 -15.29 2.61
N HIS A 16 16.52 -14.53 3.71
CA HIS A 16 16.38 -13.06 3.67
C HIS A 16 17.39 -12.44 2.71
N LEU A 17 18.66 -12.83 2.78
CA LEU A 17 19.71 -12.33 1.89
C LEU A 17 19.44 -12.70 0.42
N ALA A 18 18.96 -13.92 0.15
CA ALA A 18 18.63 -14.33 -1.20
C ALA A 18 17.47 -13.50 -1.80
N ILE A 19 16.41 -13.28 -1.02
CA ILE A 19 15.29 -12.45 -1.44
C ILE A 19 15.74 -10.99 -1.67
N SER A 20 16.55 -10.44 -0.77
CA SER A 20 17.10 -9.09 -0.94
C SER A 20 17.90 -8.95 -2.23
N ALA A 21 18.76 -9.91 -2.55
CA ALA A 21 19.56 -9.92 -3.77
C ALA A 21 18.68 -9.99 -5.04
N GLU A 22 17.60 -10.77 -5.02
CA GLU A 22 16.64 -10.83 -6.14
C GLU A 22 15.92 -9.47 -6.31
N PHE A 23 15.50 -8.82 -5.22
CA PHE A 23 14.91 -7.48 -5.30
C PHE A 23 15.91 -6.45 -5.82
N ASP A 24 17.16 -6.50 -5.38
CA ASP A 24 18.22 -5.58 -5.85
C ASP A 24 18.44 -5.74 -7.37
N SER A 25 18.36 -6.96 -7.89
CA SER A 25 18.44 -7.17 -9.35
C SER A 25 17.26 -6.57 -10.10
N LEU A 26 16.05 -6.70 -9.57
CA LEU A 26 14.84 -6.11 -10.18
C LEU A 26 14.85 -4.58 -10.15
N MET A 27 15.42 -3.96 -9.11
CA MET A 27 15.51 -2.48 -9.02
C MET A 27 16.34 -1.85 -10.14
N GLY A 28 17.24 -2.62 -10.78
CA GLY A 28 17.97 -2.18 -11.98
C GLY A 28 17.18 -2.25 -13.29
N GLU A 29 16.07 -3.01 -13.31
CA GLU A 29 15.27 -3.29 -14.51
C GLU A 29 13.94 -2.52 -14.57
N TYR A 30 13.41 -2.10 -13.43
CA TYR A 30 12.08 -1.50 -13.31
C TYR A 30 12.13 -0.14 -12.62
N ASP A 31 11.35 0.81 -13.13
CA ASP A 31 11.18 2.14 -12.52
C ASP A 31 10.37 2.09 -11.22
N VAL A 32 9.44 1.14 -11.12
CA VAL A 32 8.55 0.96 -9.95
C VAL A 32 8.33 -0.53 -9.69
N ILE A 33 8.53 -0.94 -8.45
CA ILE A 33 8.18 -2.28 -7.96
C ILE A 33 7.06 -2.14 -6.94
N LEU A 34 5.93 -2.80 -7.19
CA LEU A 34 4.79 -2.83 -6.27
C LEU A 34 4.79 -4.16 -5.53
N MET A 35 4.89 -4.10 -4.19
CA MET A 35 4.76 -5.26 -3.32
C MET A 35 3.34 -5.32 -2.75
N ASP A 36 2.55 -6.30 -3.19
CA ASP A 36 1.22 -6.55 -2.66
C ASP A 36 1.31 -7.43 -1.41
N THR A 37 0.88 -6.87 -0.27
CA THR A 37 0.89 -7.56 1.02
C THR A 37 -0.54 -7.87 1.48
N GLY A 38 -0.67 -8.88 2.33
CA GLY A 38 -1.93 -9.12 3.04
C GLY A 38 -2.25 -7.98 4.02
N ALA A 39 -3.49 -7.97 4.51
CA ALA A 39 -3.91 -7.08 5.59
C ALA A 39 -3.35 -7.56 6.95
N GLY A 40 -3.29 -6.66 7.93
CA GLY A 40 -2.91 -6.95 9.31
C GLY A 40 -1.46 -6.60 9.65
N ILE A 41 -1.00 -7.12 10.78
CA ILE A 41 0.28 -6.78 11.42
C ILE A 41 1.22 -7.99 11.54
N ALA A 42 1.01 -9.02 10.74
CA ALA A 42 1.87 -10.21 10.74
C ALA A 42 3.33 -9.83 10.37
N SER A 43 4.29 -10.60 10.88
CA SER A 43 5.72 -10.29 10.72
C SER A 43 6.16 -10.14 9.26
N ASN A 44 5.66 -10.97 8.37
CA ASN A 44 5.92 -10.86 6.94
C ASN A 44 5.39 -9.54 6.34
N VAL A 45 4.19 -9.09 6.73
CA VAL A 45 3.62 -7.81 6.27
C VAL A 45 4.49 -6.64 6.75
N THR A 46 4.81 -6.60 8.05
CA THR A 46 5.60 -5.51 8.62
C THR A 46 7.03 -5.49 8.09
N LEU A 47 7.62 -6.64 7.80
CA LEU A 47 8.94 -6.75 7.21
C LEU A 47 9.01 -6.15 5.81
N PHE A 48 8.11 -6.57 4.91
CA PHE A 48 8.05 -6.00 3.55
C PHE A 48 7.71 -4.51 3.55
N CYS A 49 6.79 -4.07 4.42
CA CYS A 49 6.52 -2.66 4.58
C CYS A 49 7.76 -1.88 5.05
N ALA A 50 8.52 -2.43 6.02
CA ALA A 50 9.72 -1.76 6.54
C ALA A 50 10.84 -1.64 5.50
N SER A 51 10.90 -2.57 4.54
CA SER A 51 11.91 -2.59 3.47
C SER A 51 11.52 -1.72 2.26
N ALA A 52 10.28 -1.29 2.17
CA ALA A 52 9.82 -0.45 1.06
C ALA A 52 10.23 1.01 1.24
N HIS A 53 10.53 1.71 0.12
CA HIS A 53 10.78 3.15 0.13
C HIS A 53 9.52 3.94 0.51
N ASP A 54 8.38 3.51 0.02
CA ASP A 54 7.10 4.12 0.24
C ASP A 54 6.07 3.07 0.69
N ILE A 55 5.39 3.36 1.79
CA ILE A 55 4.34 2.51 2.32
C ILE A 55 3.00 3.14 1.98
N VAL A 56 2.21 2.43 1.17
CA VAL A 56 0.84 2.83 0.83
C VAL A 56 -0.15 2.03 1.67
N VAL A 57 -0.79 2.68 2.61
CA VAL A 57 -1.85 2.09 3.42
C VAL A 57 -3.18 2.32 2.72
N VAL A 58 -3.84 1.22 2.34
CA VAL A 58 -5.15 1.28 1.68
C VAL A 58 -6.23 1.15 2.72
N ILE A 59 -7.14 2.13 2.77
CA ILE A 59 -8.29 2.15 3.69
C ILE A 59 -9.60 2.15 2.93
N SER A 60 -10.65 1.62 3.56
CA SER A 60 -12.03 1.66 3.06
C SER A 60 -12.93 2.43 4.04
N PRO A 61 -14.18 2.76 3.68
CA PRO A 61 -15.12 3.45 4.58
C PRO A 61 -15.51 2.67 5.83
N GLU A 62 -15.15 1.39 5.91
CA GLU A 62 -15.49 0.54 7.03
C GLU A 62 -14.68 0.91 8.29
N PRO A 63 -15.31 1.02 9.47
CA PRO A 63 -14.62 1.39 10.70
C PRO A 63 -13.44 0.46 11.05
N THR A 64 -13.55 -0.83 10.76
CA THR A 64 -12.49 -1.83 10.97
C THR A 64 -11.26 -1.54 10.14
N SER A 65 -11.41 -1.07 8.90
CA SER A 65 -10.29 -0.71 8.03
C SER A 65 -9.44 0.44 8.61
N LEU A 66 -10.06 1.42 9.25
CA LEU A 66 -9.35 2.51 9.93
C LEU A 66 -8.58 1.99 11.14
N VAL A 67 -9.17 1.10 11.92
CA VAL A 67 -8.52 0.47 13.09
C VAL A 67 -7.30 -0.34 12.66
N ASP A 68 -7.44 -1.14 11.60
CA ASP A 68 -6.35 -1.96 11.06
C ASP A 68 -5.22 -1.10 10.49
N ALA A 69 -5.55 -0.04 9.76
CA ALA A 69 -4.57 0.93 9.26
C ALA A 69 -3.80 1.59 10.40
N TYR A 70 -4.50 2.03 11.45
CA TYR A 70 -3.88 2.59 12.64
C TYR A 70 -2.96 1.59 13.34
N ALA A 71 -3.40 0.34 13.52
CA ALA A 71 -2.61 -0.72 14.15
C ALA A 71 -1.32 -0.99 13.35
N LEU A 72 -1.41 -1.06 12.01
CA LEU A 72 -0.25 -1.24 11.15
C LEU A 72 0.74 -0.09 11.26
N MET A 73 0.28 1.17 11.17
CA MET A 73 1.14 2.35 11.31
C MET A 73 1.82 2.37 12.67
N LYS A 74 1.10 2.03 13.75
CA LYS A 74 1.63 1.94 15.11
C LYS A 74 2.75 0.92 15.21
N VAL A 75 2.54 -0.30 14.72
CA VAL A 75 3.53 -1.38 14.77
C VAL A 75 4.77 -1.03 13.95
N LEU A 76 4.60 -0.48 12.74
CA LEU A 76 5.70 -0.05 11.89
C LEU A 76 6.49 1.11 12.51
N PHE A 77 5.81 2.05 13.17
CA PHE A 77 6.48 3.12 13.90
C PHE A 77 7.28 2.59 15.10
N GLN A 78 6.67 1.74 15.93
CA GLN A 78 7.29 1.25 17.16
C GLN A 78 8.45 0.28 16.90
N ASN A 79 8.30 -0.64 15.93
CA ASN A 79 9.25 -1.72 15.70
C ASN A 79 10.29 -1.41 14.61
N HIS A 80 9.93 -0.55 13.66
CA HIS A 80 10.77 -0.26 12.48
C HIS A 80 11.08 1.24 12.30
N ASN A 81 10.66 2.09 13.25
CA ASN A 81 10.84 3.56 13.21
C ASN A 81 10.31 4.23 11.93
N GLN A 82 9.30 3.61 11.29
CA GLN A 82 8.65 4.18 10.11
C GLN A 82 7.75 5.34 10.51
N LYS A 83 7.99 6.51 9.91
CA LYS A 83 7.32 7.77 10.28
C LYS A 83 6.48 8.37 9.16
N ARG A 84 6.59 7.85 7.94
CA ARG A 84 5.92 8.40 6.78
C ARG A 84 5.07 7.34 6.11
N PHE A 85 3.78 7.64 5.97
CA PHE A 85 2.83 6.76 5.33
C PHE A 85 2.06 7.52 4.26
N LYS A 86 1.79 6.86 3.15
CA LYS A 86 0.89 7.33 2.11
C LYS A 86 -0.45 6.64 2.29
N VAL A 87 -1.56 7.36 2.15
CA VAL A 87 -2.90 6.80 2.32
C VAL A 87 -3.66 6.89 1.02
N LEU A 88 -4.18 5.75 0.60
CA LEU A 88 -5.10 5.58 -0.51
C LEU A 88 -6.46 5.11 0.02
N GLU A 89 -7.49 5.81 -0.32
CA GLU A 89 -8.85 5.39 0.04
C GLU A 89 -9.52 4.61 -1.08
N ASN A 90 -10.17 3.51 -0.75
CA ASN A 90 -10.78 2.61 -1.70
C ASN A 90 -12.28 2.42 -1.43
N LEU A 91 -13.04 1.99 -2.44
CA LEU A 91 -14.47 1.65 -2.36
C LEU A 91 -15.40 2.81 -1.97
N LEU A 92 -15.02 4.04 -2.26
CA LEU A 92 -15.78 5.22 -1.91
C LEU A 92 -16.94 5.50 -2.90
N LYS A 93 -18.01 6.05 -2.40
CA LYS A 93 -19.15 6.46 -3.24
C LYS A 93 -18.93 7.81 -3.90
N SER A 94 -18.14 8.68 -3.27
CA SER A 94 -17.88 10.03 -3.75
C SER A 94 -16.56 10.60 -3.25
N GLU A 95 -16.06 11.63 -3.93
CA GLU A 95 -14.88 12.39 -3.49
C GLU A 95 -15.08 13.09 -2.14
N LYS A 96 -16.31 13.52 -1.84
CA LYS A 96 -16.62 14.13 -0.54
C LYS A 96 -16.42 13.15 0.61
N GLU A 97 -16.79 11.88 0.41
CA GLU A 97 -16.59 10.82 1.39
C GLU A 97 -15.09 10.56 1.61
N ALA A 98 -14.29 10.55 0.53
CA ALA A 98 -12.85 10.42 0.59
C ALA A 98 -12.21 11.46 1.51
N LYS A 99 -12.53 12.72 1.27
CA LYS A 99 -11.97 13.80 2.08
C LYS A 99 -12.33 13.69 3.57
N ALA A 100 -13.53 13.22 3.88
CA ALA A 100 -13.96 13.05 5.28
C ALA A 100 -13.22 11.89 5.97
N ALA A 101 -13.05 10.75 5.31
CA ALA A 101 -12.34 9.60 5.87
C ALA A 101 -10.85 9.89 6.12
N TYR A 102 -10.19 10.56 5.17
CA TYR A 102 -8.80 11.00 5.36
C TYR A 102 -8.63 11.93 6.55
N LEU A 103 -9.51 12.94 6.69
CA LEU A 103 -9.45 13.88 7.82
C LEU A 103 -9.63 13.16 9.16
N ASN A 104 -10.51 12.16 9.24
CA ASN A 104 -10.69 11.35 10.43
C ASN A 104 -9.44 10.55 10.79
N LEU A 105 -8.83 9.88 9.80
CA LEU A 105 -7.59 9.15 10.04
C LEU A 105 -6.45 10.07 10.47
N SER A 106 -6.26 11.18 9.77
CA SER A 106 -5.21 12.16 10.09
C SER A 106 -5.36 12.67 11.53
N ALA A 107 -6.57 13.05 11.94
CA ALA A 107 -6.83 13.52 13.29
C ALA A 107 -6.52 12.46 14.37
N VAL A 108 -6.82 11.19 14.12
CA VAL A 108 -6.47 10.10 15.04
C VAL A 108 -4.95 9.92 15.11
N VAL A 109 -4.26 9.91 13.98
CA VAL A 109 -2.80 9.76 13.95
C VAL A 109 -2.11 10.94 14.62
N ASP A 110 -2.51 12.17 14.34
CA ASP A 110 -1.94 13.39 14.92
C ASP A 110 -2.08 13.41 16.46
N ASN A 111 -3.22 12.93 16.99
CA ASN A 111 -3.46 12.89 18.43
C ASN A 111 -2.62 11.84 19.17
N TYR A 112 -2.41 10.67 18.59
CA TYR A 112 -1.73 9.56 19.27
C TYR A 112 -0.27 9.39 18.88
N PHE A 113 0.11 9.84 17.69
CA PHE A 113 1.47 9.71 17.15
C PHE A 113 1.91 10.97 16.38
N PRO A 114 2.17 12.07 17.08
CA PRO A 114 2.54 13.35 16.44
C PRO A 114 3.84 13.27 15.61
N SER A 115 4.60 12.20 15.76
CA SER A 115 5.82 11.94 14.96
C SER A 115 5.56 11.19 13.66
N ILE A 116 4.34 10.73 13.41
CA ILE A 116 3.94 10.07 12.17
C ILE A 116 3.34 11.10 11.21
N SER A 117 3.82 11.08 9.97
CA SER A 117 3.27 11.88 8.88
C SER A 117 2.43 11.00 7.96
N VAL A 118 1.18 11.40 7.74
CA VAL A 118 0.24 10.73 6.83
C VAL A 118 0.01 11.62 5.61
N ASN A 119 0.33 11.12 4.43
CA ASN A 119 0.17 11.85 3.18
C ASN A 119 -0.92 11.20 2.30
N TYR A 120 -1.96 11.96 2.01
CA TYR A 120 -3.03 11.53 1.13
C TYR A 120 -2.59 11.47 -0.33
N ILE A 121 -2.73 10.30 -0.95
CA ILE A 121 -2.33 10.12 -2.36
C ILE A 121 -3.50 10.02 -3.33
N GLY A 122 -4.70 9.78 -2.84
CA GLY A 122 -5.88 9.72 -3.70
C GLY A 122 -6.94 8.76 -3.20
N TYR A 123 -7.89 8.47 -4.08
CA TYR A 123 -9.00 7.57 -3.81
C TYR A 123 -9.39 6.77 -5.05
N ILE A 124 -10.01 5.62 -4.81
CA ILE A 124 -10.65 4.79 -5.83
C ILE A 124 -12.14 4.72 -5.52
N LEU A 125 -12.96 5.14 -6.48
CA LEU A 125 -14.41 5.06 -6.35
C LEU A 125 -14.90 3.62 -6.53
N PHE A 126 -15.94 3.25 -5.80
CA PHE A 126 -16.67 2.01 -6.03
C PHE A 126 -17.15 1.96 -7.48
N ASP A 127 -16.83 0.89 -8.18
CA ASP A 127 -17.16 0.71 -9.59
C ASP A 127 -17.64 -0.73 -9.83
N GLU A 128 -18.88 -0.86 -10.30
CA GLU A 128 -19.50 -2.17 -10.59
C GLU A 128 -18.74 -2.98 -11.65
N HIS A 129 -18.02 -2.28 -12.54
CA HIS A 129 -17.19 -2.95 -13.54
C HIS A 129 -15.98 -3.66 -12.93
N MET A 130 -15.56 -3.31 -11.71
CA MET A 130 -14.45 -3.99 -11.03
C MET A 130 -14.74 -5.48 -10.85
N THR A 131 -15.94 -5.83 -10.36
CA THR A 131 -16.32 -7.24 -10.19
C THR A 131 -16.35 -8.00 -11.52
N LYS A 132 -16.75 -7.33 -12.61
CA LYS A 132 -16.75 -7.93 -13.95
C LYS A 132 -15.32 -8.16 -14.45
N ALA A 133 -14.44 -7.18 -14.30
CA ALA A 133 -13.03 -7.29 -14.68
C ALA A 133 -12.30 -8.41 -13.91
N ILE A 134 -12.54 -8.50 -12.60
CA ILE A 134 -12.00 -9.59 -11.74
C ILE A 134 -12.45 -10.96 -12.26
N ARG A 135 -13.74 -11.14 -12.59
CA ARG A 135 -14.26 -12.41 -13.16
C ARG A 135 -13.64 -12.74 -14.51
N MET A 136 -13.26 -11.74 -15.29
CA MET A 136 -12.55 -11.89 -16.56
C MET A 136 -11.04 -12.08 -16.37
N GLN A 137 -10.53 -12.03 -15.16
CA GLN A 137 -9.10 -12.07 -14.83
C GLN A 137 -8.28 -11.03 -15.61
N LYS A 138 -8.84 -9.83 -15.78
CA LYS A 138 -8.23 -8.71 -16.50
C LYS A 138 -8.26 -7.42 -15.69
N PRO A 139 -7.27 -6.53 -15.88
CA PRO A 139 -7.29 -5.22 -15.24
C PRO A 139 -8.52 -4.40 -15.63
N LEU A 140 -9.10 -3.66 -14.65
CA LEU A 140 -10.23 -2.79 -14.89
C LEU A 140 -9.95 -1.77 -16.02
N ALA A 141 -8.76 -1.18 -16.00
CA ALA A 141 -8.36 -0.16 -16.96
C ALA A 141 -8.26 -0.70 -18.40
N GLU A 142 -8.00 -1.99 -18.57
CA GLU A 142 -8.00 -2.64 -19.89
C GLU A 142 -9.42 -2.90 -20.38
N CYS A 143 -10.28 -3.47 -19.50
CA CYS A 143 -11.64 -3.88 -19.91
C CYS A 143 -12.60 -2.69 -20.00
N TYR A 144 -12.44 -1.71 -19.11
CA TYR A 144 -13.36 -0.57 -18.94
C TYR A 144 -12.59 0.74 -18.76
N PRO A 145 -11.81 1.20 -19.76
CA PRO A 145 -10.89 2.34 -19.63
C PRO A 145 -11.56 3.65 -19.25
N TYR A 146 -12.82 3.83 -19.58
CA TYR A 146 -13.58 5.05 -19.31
C TYR A 146 -14.41 5.00 -18.02
N SER A 147 -14.37 3.89 -17.29
CA SER A 147 -15.10 3.74 -16.03
C SER A 147 -14.56 4.71 -14.96
N LYS A 148 -15.37 4.98 -13.94
CA LYS A 148 -14.95 5.89 -12.86
C LYS A 148 -13.77 5.34 -12.07
N GLY A 149 -13.71 4.03 -11.85
CA GLY A 149 -12.58 3.36 -11.21
C GLY A 149 -11.30 3.49 -12.04
N SER A 150 -11.37 3.22 -13.35
CA SER A 150 -10.22 3.36 -14.25
C SER A 150 -9.66 4.78 -14.28
N LYS A 151 -10.52 5.80 -14.26
CA LYS A 151 -10.09 7.21 -14.17
C LYS A 151 -9.38 7.52 -12.83
N CYS A 152 -9.82 6.89 -11.73
CA CYS A 152 -9.13 7.02 -10.45
C CYS A 152 -7.76 6.36 -10.48
N PHE A 153 -7.64 5.14 -11.04
CA PHE A 153 -6.36 4.47 -11.22
C PHE A 153 -5.39 5.24 -12.11
N ALA A 154 -5.86 5.83 -13.21
CA ALA A 154 -5.03 6.66 -14.07
C ALA A 154 -4.44 7.85 -13.30
N LYS A 155 -5.26 8.61 -12.55
CA LYS A 155 -4.79 9.72 -11.71
C LYS A 155 -3.78 9.26 -10.64
N LEU A 156 -4.00 8.08 -10.05
CA LEU A 156 -3.08 7.51 -9.08
C LEU A 156 -1.76 7.13 -9.74
N ALA A 157 -1.78 6.52 -10.91
CA ALA A 157 -0.59 6.17 -11.68
C ALA A 157 0.24 7.40 -12.05
N ASP A 158 -0.40 8.47 -12.56
CA ASP A 158 0.27 9.75 -12.85
C ASP A 158 0.95 10.32 -11.60
N LYS A 159 0.29 10.23 -10.44
CA LYS A 159 0.84 10.70 -9.18
C LYS A 159 2.05 9.88 -8.73
N ILE A 160 1.98 8.55 -8.84
CA ILE A 160 3.08 7.64 -8.49
C ILE A 160 4.27 7.84 -9.43
N ALA A 161 4.03 7.99 -10.72
CA ALA A 161 5.09 8.29 -11.71
C ALA A 161 5.84 9.59 -11.44
N GLY A 162 5.20 10.54 -10.76
CA GLY A 162 5.82 11.80 -10.33
C GLY A 162 6.59 11.71 -9.00
N TRP A 163 6.63 10.56 -8.34
CA TRP A 163 7.43 10.41 -7.13
C TRP A 163 8.91 10.39 -7.48
N LYS A 164 9.72 10.99 -6.61
CA LYS A 164 11.17 11.01 -6.83
C LYS A 164 11.70 9.58 -6.73
N SER A 165 12.49 9.17 -7.72
CA SER A 165 13.31 7.97 -7.60
C SER A 165 14.25 8.13 -6.40
N VAL A 166 14.29 7.13 -5.54
CA VAL A 166 15.31 7.07 -4.48
C VAL A 166 16.54 6.46 -5.12
N GLU A 167 17.68 7.14 -5.02
CA GLU A 167 18.97 6.55 -5.41
C GLU A 167 19.12 5.20 -4.70
N HIS A 168 19.61 4.21 -5.42
CA HIS A 168 19.68 2.79 -5.02
C HIS A 168 20.21 2.62 -3.59
N SER A 169 19.32 2.55 -2.63
CA SER A 169 19.60 1.93 -1.34
C SER A 169 19.24 0.45 -1.48
N SER A 170 20.18 -0.44 -1.18
CA SER A 170 19.95 -1.89 -1.17
C SER A 170 18.68 -2.24 -0.41
N PHE A 171 17.89 -3.16 -0.96
CA PHE A 171 16.71 -3.69 -0.30
C PHE A 171 17.14 -4.49 0.93
N ASN A 172 16.80 -4.06 2.12
CA ASN A 172 17.12 -4.71 3.37
C ASN A 172 15.87 -5.33 3.99
N LEU A 173 15.75 -6.65 3.94
CA LEU A 173 14.77 -7.45 4.67
C LEU A 173 15.22 -7.73 6.11
#